data_b84387f5c76f1997ca6bbefa998bdd02
#
_entry.id   b84387f5c76f1997ca6bbefa998bdd02
#
_cell.length_a   1.000
_cell.length_b   1.000
_cell.length_c   1.000
_cell.angle_alpha   90.00
_cell.angle_beta   90.00
_cell.angle_gamma   90.00
#
_symmetry.space_group_name_H-M   'P 1'
#
loop_
_entity.id
_entity.type
_entity.pdbx_description
1 polymer ?
#
loop_
_entity_poly.entity_id
_entity_poly.type
_entity_poly.pdbx_seq_one_letter_code
_entity_poly.pdbx_strand_id
1 'polypeptide(L)' 'MYIEEFDTVLLKDGQTAAIVDKLSEDTFIADIGDSPEDWDTITITIDDIEKVVYRNKKSIDG' A
#
# COMPACT_ATOMS: atom_id res chain seq x y z
N MET A 1 -8.33 -9.45 4.35
CA MET A 1 -8.13 -8.03 3.99
C MET A 1 -7.87 -7.93 2.51
N TYR A 2 -8.60 -7.08 1.84
CA TYR A 2 -8.48 -6.97 0.38
C TYR A 2 -7.73 -5.70 0.04
N ILE A 3 -6.68 -5.80 -0.75
CA ILE A 3 -5.82 -4.68 -1.08
C ILE A 3 -5.65 -4.60 -2.57
N GLU A 4 -5.77 -3.40 -3.11
CA GLU A 4 -5.62 -3.15 -4.52
C GLU A 4 -4.46 -2.23 -4.77
N GLU A 5 -4.04 -2.12 -6.04
CA GLU A 5 -3.03 -1.15 -6.42
C GLU A 5 -3.48 0.24 -6.01
N PHE A 6 -2.55 1.05 -5.58
CA PHE A 6 -2.73 2.46 -5.23
C PHE A 6 -3.51 2.69 -3.93
N ASP A 7 -3.86 1.63 -3.21
CA ASP A 7 -4.38 1.79 -1.87
C ASP A 7 -3.24 2.23 -0.95
N THR A 8 -3.55 2.93 0.11
CA THR A 8 -2.57 3.28 1.13
C THR A 8 -2.85 2.45 2.37
N VAL A 9 -1.84 1.83 2.90
CA VAL A 9 -1.98 0.93 4.04
C VAL A 9 -1.11 1.41 5.20
N LEU A 10 -1.51 1.04 6.41
CA LEU A 10 -0.70 1.27 7.60
C LEU A 10 0.01 -0.03 7.90
N LEU A 11 1.31 0.03 8.03
CA LEU A 11 2.11 -1.14 8.34
C LEU A 11 2.17 -1.34 9.85
N LYS A 12 2.48 -2.54 10.27
CA LYS A 12 2.49 -2.86 11.70
C LYS A 12 3.58 -2.11 12.46
N ASP A 13 4.58 -1.60 11.76
CA ASP A 13 5.63 -0.82 12.42
C ASP A 13 5.26 0.66 12.51
N GLY A 14 4.07 1.04 12.06
CA GLY A 14 3.61 2.42 12.18
C GLY A 14 3.80 3.27 10.94
N GLN A 15 4.46 2.75 9.92
CA GLN A 15 4.65 3.52 8.69
C GLN A 15 3.46 3.34 7.78
N THR A 16 3.24 4.29 6.89
CA THR A 16 2.24 4.12 5.83
C THR A 16 2.96 3.79 4.54
N ALA A 17 2.30 3.06 3.68
CA ALA A 17 2.89 2.66 2.40
C ALA A 17 1.83 2.76 1.33
N ALA A 18 2.23 3.20 0.15
CA ALA A 18 1.33 3.28 -1.00
C ALA A 18 1.59 2.06 -1.87
N ILE A 19 0.55 1.28 -2.12
CA ILE A 19 0.70 0.05 -2.90
C ILE A 19 0.87 0.43 -4.37
N VAL A 20 1.97 0.02 -4.97
CA VAL A 20 2.23 0.34 -6.38
C VAL A 20 2.03 -0.86 -7.28
N ASP A 21 2.07 -2.07 -6.75
CA ASP A 21 1.83 -3.26 -7.55
C ASP A 21 1.39 -4.39 -6.64
N LYS A 22 0.61 -5.31 -7.18
CA LYS A 22 0.12 -6.45 -6.43
C LYS A 22 0.67 -7.68 -7.11
N LEU A 23 1.60 -8.35 -6.45
CA LEU A 23 2.26 -9.52 -7.05
C LEU A 23 1.43 -10.78 -6.87
N SER A 24 0.71 -10.87 -5.75
CA SER A 24 -0.18 -11.99 -5.51
C SER A 24 -1.21 -11.51 -4.51
N GLU A 25 -2.06 -12.41 -4.05
CA GLU A 25 -3.11 -11.98 -3.14
C GLU A 25 -2.58 -11.54 -1.81
N ASP A 26 -1.37 -11.91 -1.46
CA ASP A 26 -0.82 -11.55 -0.17
C ASP A 26 0.55 -10.88 -0.26
N THR A 27 1.02 -10.54 -1.44
CA THR A 27 2.35 -9.94 -1.61
C THR A 27 2.24 -8.71 -2.51
N PHE A 28 2.83 -7.62 -2.08
CA PHE A 28 2.68 -6.34 -2.76
C PHE A 28 4.00 -5.59 -2.83
N ILE A 29 4.12 -4.73 -3.82
CA ILE A 29 5.21 -3.77 -3.90
C ILE A 29 4.64 -2.45 -3.44
N ALA A 30 5.31 -1.78 -2.54
CA ALA A 30 4.81 -0.54 -1.97
C ALA A 30 5.93 0.48 -1.80
N ASP A 31 5.56 1.75 -1.86
CA ASP A 31 6.50 2.83 -1.61
C ASP A 31 6.23 3.40 -0.23
N ILE A 32 7.28 3.62 0.52
CA ILE A 32 7.19 4.25 1.83
C ILE A 32 8.03 5.53 1.81
N GLY A 33 7.72 6.47 2.66
CA GLY A 33 8.49 7.71 2.75
C GLY A 33 7.57 8.90 2.86
N ASP A 34 8.14 10.04 3.26
CA ASP A 34 7.36 11.24 3.48
C ASP A 34 7.26 12.10 2.24
N SER A 35 8.14 11.94 1.30
CA SER A 35 8.13 12.76 0.10
C SER A 35 8.69 11.94 -1.05
N PRO A 36 8.44 12.36 -2.27
CA PRO A 36 8.94 11.60 -3.43
C PRO A 36 10.45 11.39 -3.42
N GLU A 37 11.18 12.32 -2.81
CA GLU A 37 12.62 12.20 -2.79
C GLU A 37 13.08 11.14 -1.79
N ASP A 38 12.24 10.82 -0.83
CA ASP A 38 12.59 9.85 0.19
C ASP A 38 11.87 8.52 -0.01
N TRP A 39 11.07 8.38 -1.06
CA TRP A 39 10.32 7.16 -1.26
C TRP A 39 11.25 5.98 -1.48
N ASP A 40 10.95 4.91 -0.84
CA ASP A 40 11.72 3.69 -0.95
C ASP A 40 10.74 2.58 -1.31
N THR A 41 11.04 1.84 -2.34
CA THR A 41 10.15 0.79 -2.82
C THR A 41 10.53 -0.50 -2.14
N ILE A 42 9.56 -1.12 -1.48
CA ILE A 42 9.82 -2.35 -0.75
C ILE A 42 8.75 -3.38 -1.11
N THR A 43 9.04 -4.62 -0.81
CA THR A 43 8.08 -5.71 -0.97
C THR A 43 7.51 -6.03 0.40
N ILE A 44 6.19 -6.04 0.51
CA ILE A 44 5.53 -6.33 1.77
C ILE A 44 4.51 -7.43 1.57
N THR A 45 4.10 -8.07 2.65
CA THR A 45 3.07 -9.10 2.59
C THR A 45 1.88 -8.65 3.41
N ILE A 46 0.80 -9.41 3.30
CA ILE A 46 -0.42 -9.09 4.04
C ILE A 46 -0.14 -9.09 5.54
N ASP A 47 0.84 -9.90 5.98
CA ASP A 47 1.17 -9.96 7.39
C ASP A 47 1.86 -8.68 7.89
N ASP A 48 2.41 -7.89 6.99
CA ASP A 48 3.07 -6.64 7.37
C ASP A 48 2.06 -5.50 7.49
N ILE A 49 0.83 -5.71 7.09
CA ILE A 49 -0.16 -4.64 6.99
C ILE A 49 -1.11 -4.69 8.17
N GLU A 50 -1.24 -3.55 8.85
CA GLU A 50 -2.16 -3.43 9.95
C GLU A 50 -3.58 -3.19 9.43
N LYS A 51 -3.74 -2.27 8.52
CA LYS A 51 -5.05 -1.96 7.94
C LYS A 51 -4.88 -1.08 6.73
N VAL A 52 -5.94 -0.98 5.92
CA VAL A 52 -5.99 -0.06 4.81
C VAL A 52 -6.52 1.26 5.34
N VAL A 53 -5.75 2.34 5.15
CA VAL A 53 -6.14 3.65 5.66
C VAL A 53 -6.74 4.54 4.57
N TYR A 54 -6.49 4.23 3.30
CA TYR A 54 -7.05 5.00 2.22
C TYR A 54 -7.20 4.09 1.01
N ARG A 55 -8.40 4.02 0.45
CA ARG A 55 -8.62 3.22 -0.75
C ARG A 55 -8.70 4.11 -1.94
N ASN A 56 -8.02 3.70 -2.98
CA ASN A 56 -8.06 4.41 -4.22
C ASN A 56 -9.32 3.98 -4.95
N LYS A 57 -10.43 4.78 -4.92
CA LYS A 57 -11.59 4.42 -5.57
C LYS A 57 -11.48 4.93 -6.91
N LYS A 58 -11.41 4.19 -7.86
CA LYS A 58 -11.43 4.52 -9.18
C LYS A 58 -12.72 5.02 -9.47
N SER A 59 -13.07 6.03 -9.41
CA SER A 59 -14.27 6.45 -9.48
C SER A 59 -15.01 6.36 -10.58
N ILE A 60 -15.81 6.17 -10.62
CA ILE A 60 -16.45 6.10 -11.56
C ILE A 60 -17.46 6.75 -11.61
N ASP A 61 -17.73 7.25 -11.44
CA ASP A 61 -18.33 7.69 -11.43
C ASP A 61 -18.57 7.93 -11.53
N GLY A 62 -18.56 7.82 -11.54
CA GLY A 62 -18.60 7.74 -11.60
C GLY A 62 -18.48 7.73 -11.50
#